data_8656233a9a30ff414b08aa12fea0d1fb
#
_entry.id   8656233a9a30ff414b08aa12fea0d1fb
#
_cell.length_a   1.000
_cell.length_b   1.000
_cell.length_c   1.000
_cell.angle_alpha   90.00
_cell.angle_beta   90.00
_cell.angle_gamma   90.00
#
_symmetry.space_group_name_H-M   'P 1'
#
loop_
_entity.id
_entity.type
_entity.pdbx_description
1 polymer ?
#
loop_
_entity_poly.entity_id
_entity_poly.type
_entity_poly.pdbx_seq_one_letter_code
_entity_poly.pdbx_strand_id
1 'polypeptide(L)'
;MIVRKMLALGKSASAIRTIAAYGDKRRSEIGSENVFDFSIGNPNVPAPDKVKDTLIELLQNEESLALHGYTASPGAMAARKAVAAQESKRAGYEIPSDSIYLTCGAASSLSIVMSALVSEGEKVAVLAPFFPEYRVFAENAGAELIVVPPAGDDMQPFMAAFENAVEQGVAAVIINSPNNPSGAILSEQTLRVMAKILKVAEEEQGRSIYLVSDEPYRELVYGDVTVPFVPNIYHNTLVCYSYSKSLSLPGERIGYIMVPPCVKDSGDVFAAVCGAGRALGYVCAPSLMQHMLAKCVDVRPDITSYAKNRDTLYDALSSMGFACVKPDGAFYLFIKAPGGDSASEFCEKAKGFEILLVPSDSFGVEGYARLAYCVSEKTVEASLPAFKKLAEAYGL
;
A
#
# COMPACT_ATOMS: atom_id res chain seq x y z
N MET A 1 20.20 5.97 -28.42
CA MET A 1 19.19 6.99 -27.97
C MET A 1 18.50 6.37 -26.75
N ILE A 2 18.37 7.10 -25.62
CA ILE A 2 17.69 6.63 -24.41
C ILE A 2 16.20 6.99 -24.45
N VAL A 3 15.35 6.19 -23.80
CA VAL A 3 13.93 6.47 -23.69
C VAL A 3 13.71 7.64 -22.73
N ARG A 4 13.17 8.75 -23.23
CA ARG A 4 13.02 10.02 -22.46
C ARG A 4 12.15 9.85 -21.22
N LYS A 5 11.08 9.07 -21.30
CA LYS A 5 10.21 8.74 -20.14
C LYS A 5 11.00 8.08 -19.01
N MET A 6 11.84 7.09 -19.32
CA MET A 6 12.67 6.41 -18.31
C MET A 6 13.74 7.32 -17.72
N LEU A 7 14.33 8.20 -18.55
CA LEU A 7 15.26 9.22 -18.06
C LEU A 7 14.57 10.19 -17.09
N ALA A 8 13.35 10.62 -17.40
CA ALA A 8 12.57 11.51 -16.53
C ALA A 8 12.26 10.83 -15.19
N LEU A 9 11.76 9.59 -15.21
CA LEU A 9 11.49 8.79 -14.01
C LEU A 9 12.76 8.58 -13.16
N GLY A 10 13.89 8.28 -13.79
CA GLY A 10 15.16 8.09 -13.09
C GLY A 10 15.74 9.37 -12.47
N LYS A 11 15.41 10.54 -13.03
CA LYS A 11 15.82 11.85 -12.51
C LYS A 11 14.83 12.44 -11.50
N SER A 12 13.57 12.06 -11.55
CA SER A 12 12.57 12.49 -10.58
C SER A 12 12.82 11.77 -9.24
N ALA A 13 13.34 12.48 -8.26
CA ALA A 13 13.36 11.98 -6.89
C ALA A 13 11.94 12.09 -6.32
N SER A 14 11.38 11.00 -5.77
CA SER A 14 10.12 11.11 -5.02
C SER A 14 10.33 12.00 -3.79
N ALA A 15 9.31 12.77 -3.40
CA ALA A 15 9.36 13.61 -2.20
C ALA A 15 9.84 12.81 -0.96
N ILE A 16 9.38 11.57 -0.82
CA ILE A 16 9.79 10.66 0.26
C ILE A 16 11.31 10.45 0.27
N ARG A 17 11.92 10.14 -0.88
CA ARG A 17 13.38 9.89 -0.98
C ARG A 17 14.19 11.16 -0.75
N THR A 18 13.72 12.30 -1.26
CA THR A 18 14.38 13.60 -1.07
C THR A 18 14.41 13.98 0.41
N ILE A 19 13.28 13.80 1.12
CA ILE A 19 13.19 14.11 2.55
C ILE A 19 14.05 13.15 3.37
N ALA A 20 14.04 11.85 3.03
CA ALA A 20 14.88 10.87 3.69
C ALA A 20 16.38 11.19 3.55
N ALA A 21 16.84 11.54 2.35
CA ALA A 21 18.23 11.95 2.13
C ALA A 21 18.59 13.24 2.89
N TYR A 22 17.65 14.18 3.01
CA TYR A 22 17.82 15.35 3.88
C TYR A 22 17.96 14.92 5.34
N GLY A 23 17.10 14.01 5.81
CA GLY A 23 17.15 13.48 7.17
C GLY A 23 18.48 12.80 7.48
N ASP A 24 19.02 11.97 6.57
CA ASP A 24 20.33 11.34 6.72
C ASP A 24 21.45 12.38 6.88
N LYS A 25 21.46 13.39 6.02
CA LYS A 25 22.40 14.50 6.13
C LYS A 25 22.27 15.22 7.48
N ARG A 26 21.02 15.56 7.88
CA ARG A 26 20.77 16.31 9.10
C ARG A 26 21.17 15.52 10.35
N ARG A 27 20.90 14.22 10.38
CA ARG A 27 21.35 13.32 11.45
C ARG A 27 22.87 13.33 11.61
N SER A 28 23.63 13.41 10.52
CA SER A 28 25.10 13.49 10.59
C SER A 28 25.62 14.82 11.12
N GLU A 29 24.81 15.90 11.04
CA GLU A 29 25.18 17.24 11.49
C GLU A 29 24.86 17.48 12.98
N ILE A 30 23.70 16.99 13.45
CA ILE A 30 23.19 17.36 14.79
C ILE A 30 22.90 16.17 15.71
N GLY A 31 23.16 14.94 15.26
CA GLY A 31 22.84 13.71 15.98
C GLY A 31 21.45 13.16 15.64
N SER A 32 21.34 11.83 15.64
CA SER A 32 20.11 11.13 15.25
C SER A 32 18.94 11.38 16.22
N GLU A 33 19.22 11.65 17.47
CA GLU A 33 18.23 11.90 18.52
C GLU A 33 17.54 13.26 18.38
N ASN A 34 18.10 14.16 17.57
CA ASN A 34 17.59 15.52 17.36
C ASN A 34 16.83 15.67 16.04
N VAL A 35 16.69 14.59 15.24
CA VAL A 35 15.97 14.61 13.97
C VAL A 35 14.76 13.67 14.04
N PHE A 36 13.56 14.21 13.93
CA PHE A 36 12.29 13.50 14.01
C PHE A 36 11.81 13.14 12.60
N ASP A 37 12.34 12.05 12.06
CA ASP A 37 12.06 11.63 10.68
C ASP A 37 10.86 10.70 10.61
N PHE A 38 9.73 11.26 10.18
CA PHE A 38 8.47 10.57 9.93
C PHE A 38 8.19 10.39 8.43
N SER A 39 9.20 10.48 7.58
CA SER A 39 9.03 10.44 6.13
C SER A 39 8.89 9.03 5.56
N ILE A 40 9.57 8.03 6.14
CA ILE A 40 9.65 6.68 5.57
C ILE A 40 8.70 5.72 6.28
N GLY A 41 7.82 5.07 5.52
CA GLY A 41 6.95 3.99 5.99
C GLY A 41 7.67 2.63 6.00
N ASN A 42 8.75 2.50 6.77
CA ASN A 42 9.47 1.25 6.95
C ASN A 42 9.12 0.64 8.32
N PRO A 43 8.63 -0.63 8.39
CA PRO A 43 8.37 -1.27 9.66
C PRO A 43 9.56 -1.19 10.61
N ASN A 44 9.32 -0.82 11.85
CA ASN A 44 10.32 -0.78 12.93
C ASN A 44 10.10 -1.86 14.00
N VAL A 45 9.07 -2.68 13.83
CA VAL A 45 8.85 -3.90 14.62
C VAL A 45 9.64 -5.03 13.97
N PRO A 46 10.38 -5.83 14.71
CA PRO A 46 11.13 -6.95 14.14
C PRO A 46 10.20 -7.98 13.50
N ALA A 47 10.74 -8.71 12.52
CA ALA A 47 10.02 -9.86 11.97
C ALA A 47 9.71 -10.87 13.10
N PRO A 48 8.54 -11.54 13.08
CA PRO A 48 8.21 -12.54 14.09
C PRO A 48 9.26 -13.66 14.18
N ASP A 49 9.58 -14.12 15.39
CA ASP A 49 10.60 -15.16 15.64
C ASP A 49 10.38 -16.42 14.79
N LYS A 50 9.13 -16.81 14.57
CA LYS A 50 8.76 -17.91 13.68
C LYS A 50 9.37 -17.81 12.29
N VAL A 51 9.51 -16.61 11.75
CA VAL A 51 10.13 -16.40 10.41
C VAL A 51 11.62 -16.78 10.47
N LYS A 52 12.34 -16.29 11.48
CA LYS A 52 13.74 -16.61 11.69
C LYS A 52 13.96 -18.11 11.90
N ASP A 53 13.16 -18.71 12.80
CA ASP A 53 13.27 -20.13 13.13
C ASP A 53 12.98 -21.00 11.92
N THR A 54 11.97 -20.64 11.13
CA THR A 54 11.64 -21.35 9.88
C THR A 54 12.78 -21.25 8.86
N LEU A 55 13.39 -20.08 8.69
CA LEU A 55 14.52 -19.93 7.78
C LEU A 55 15.72 -20.76 8.22
N ILE A 56 16.03 -20.81 9.52
CA ILE A 56 17.10 -21.66 10.08
C ILE A 56 16.79 -23.14 9.83
N GLU A 57 15.56 -23.58 10.13
CA GLU A 57 15.10 -24.95 9.88
C GLU A 57 15.27 -25.36 8.41
N LEU A 58 14.80 -24.51 7.47
CA LEU A 58 14.91 -24.76 6.05
C LEU A 58 16.37 -24.90 5.59
N LEU A 59 17.22 -23.95 6.01
CA LEU A 59 18.64 -23.97 5.62
C LEU A 59 19.43 -25.14 6.21
N GLN A 60 19.00 -25.69 7.35
CA GLN A 60 19.67 -26.84 8.00
C GLN A 60 19.20 -28.19 7.46
N ASN A 61 17.92 -28.31 7.07
CA ASN A 61 17.31 -29.62 6.85
C ASN A 61 16.92 -29.90 5.40
N GLU A 62 16.80 -28.85 4.57
CA GLU A 62 16.38 -29.03 3.17
C GLU A 62 17.58 -29.02 2.21
N GLU A 63 17.46 -29.75 1.12
CA GLU A 63 18.48 -29.77 0.09
C GLU A 63 18.64 -28.40 -0.59
N SER A 64 19.90 -27.95 -0.72
CA SER A 64 20.22 -26.63 -1.28
C SER A 64 19.62 -26.39 -2.66
N LEU A 65 19.61 -27.39 -3.55
CA LEU A 65 19.01 -27.27 -4.88
C LEU A 65 17.50 -27.10 -4.82
N ALA A 66 16.82 -27.72 -3.85
CA ALA A 66 15.39 -27.55 -3.64
C ALA A 66 15.04 -26.15 -3.15
N LEU A 67 15.86 -25.61 -2.22
CA LEU A 67 15.62 -24.27 -1.65
C LEU A 67 15.92 -23.12 -2.62
N HIS A 68 16.98 -23.27 -3.44
CA HIS A 68 17.52 -22.17 -4.23
C HIS A 68 17.24 -22.31 -5.73
N GLY A 69 16.62 -23.40 -6.16
CA GLY A 69 16.23 -23.64 -7.54
C GLY A 69 15.09 -22.73 -8.00
N TYR A 70 14.92 -22.60 -9.32
CA TYR A 70 13.74 -21.95 -9.88
C TYR A 70 12.46 -22.70 -9.49
N THR A 71 11.46 -21.97 -9.03
CA THR A 71 10.10 -22.50 -8.87
C THR A 71 9.31 -22.39 -10.17
N ALA A 72 8.12 -23.00 -10.23
CA ALA A 72 7.16 -22.68 -11.29
C ALA A 72 6.86 -21.18 -11.31
N SER A 73 6.53 -20.61 -12.47
CA SER A 73 6.29 -19.17 -12.64
C SER A 73 5.22 -18.62 -11.66
N PRO A 74 4.07 -19.29 -11.43
CA PRO A 74 3.11 -18.83 -10.43
C PRO A 74 3.59 -19.00 -8.98
N GLY A 75 4.68 -19.68 -8.75
CA GLY A 75 5.26 -19.94 -7.44
C GLY A 75 5.16 -21.39 -6.99
N ALA A 76 5.89 -21.73 -5.93
CA ALA A 76 5.93 -23.05 -5.31
C ALA A 76 4.53 -23.48 -4.84
N MET A 77 4.12 -24.70 -5.17
CA MET A 77 2.78 -25.21 -4.88
C MET A 77 2.46 -25.20 -3.38
N ALA A 78 3.44 -25.50 -2.52
CA ALA A 78 3.24 -25.48 -1.06
C ALA A 78 2.87 -24.07 -0.56
N ALA A 79 3.57 -23.03 -1.03
CA ALA A 79 3.29 -21.66 -0.67
C ALA A 79 1.94 -21.17 -1.24
N ARG A 80 1.64 -21.50 -2.50
CA ARG A 80 0.34 -21.17 -3.12
C ARG A 80 -0.83 -21.79 -2.36
N LYS A 81 -0.72 -23.07 -1.96
CA LYS A 81 -1.73 -23.75 -1.13
C LYS A 81 -1.90 -23.11 0.23
N ALA A 82 -0.80 -22.72 0.89
CA ALA A 82 -0.87 -22.06 2.19
C ALA A 82 -1.57 -20.68 2.10
N VAL A 83 -1.22 -19.86 1.09
CA VAL A 83 -1.89 -18.59 0.83
C VAL A 83 -3.36 -18.80 0.49
N ALA A 84 -3.69 -19.75 -0.40
CA ALA A 84 -5.05 -20.07 -0.78
C ALA A 84 -5.91 -20.50 0.41
N ALA A 85 -5.37 -21.30 1.32
CA ALA A 85 -6.05 -21.72 2.54
C ALA A 85 -6.32 -20.53 3.50
N GLN A 86 -5.39 -19.57 3.59
CA GLN A 86 -5.60 -18.35 4.35
C GLN A 86 -6.69 -17.47 3.74
N GLU A 87 -6.64 -17.26 2.41
CA GLU A 87 -7.63 -16.46 1.70
C GLU A 87 -9.02 -17.11 1.70
N SER A 88 -9.11 -18.44 1.67
CA SER A 88 -10.38 -19.18 1.80
C SER A 88 -11.06 -18.88 3.14
N LYS A 89 -10.30 -18.77 4.24
CA LYS A 89 -10.85 -18.40 5.56
C LYS A 89 -11.45 -16.99 5.55
N ARG A 90 -10.81 -16.05 4.85
CA ARG A 90 -11.29 -14.66 4.70
C ARG A 90 -12.51 -14.60 3.79
N ALA A 91 -12.48 -15.34 2.71
CA ALA A 91 -13.54 -15.37 1.70
C ALA A 91 -14.84 -16.02 2.23
N GLY A 92 -14.71 -17.02 3.11
CA GLY A 92 -15.82 -17.88 3.52
C GLY A 92 -16.17 -18.97 2.49
N TYR A 93 -15.35 -19.14 1.47
CA TYR A 93 -15.44 -20.19 0.44
C TYR A 93 -14.05 -20.61 -0.05
N GLU A 94 -13.96 -21.69 -0.78
CA GLU A 94 -12.67 -22.19 -1.27
C GLU A 94 -12.05 -21.27 -2.32
N ILE A 95 -10.84 -20.81 -2.04
CA ILE A 95 -9.92 -20.18 -3.02
C ILE A 95 -8.92 -21.26 -3.43
N PRO A 96 -8.92 -21.70 -4.69
CA PRO A 96 -7.98 -22.71 -5.15
C PRO A 96 -6.55 -22.16 -5.26
N SER A 97 -5.54 -23.02 -5.10
CA SER A 97 -4.13 -22.63 -5.25
C SER A 97 -3.81 -22.04 -6.64
N ASP A 98 -4.60 -22.39 -7.65
CA ASP A 98 -4.46 -21.87 -9.02
C ASP A 98 -5.01 -20.44 -9.18
N SER A 99 -5.60 -19.89 -8.15
CA SER A 99 -5.93 -18.45 -8.04
C SER A 99 -4.76 -17.59 -7.54
N ILE A 100 -3.64 -18.19 -7.10
CA ILE A 100 -2.54 -17.50 -6.45
C ILE A 100 -1.31 -17.46 -7.34
N TYR A 101 -0.80 -16.24 -7.59
CA TYR A 101 0.46 -15.97 -8.28
C TYR A 101 1.41 -15.24 -7.31
N LEU A 102 2.52 -15.90 -6.92
CA LEU A 102 3.51 -15.32 -5.99
C LEU A 102 4.39 -14.28 -6.70
N THR A 103 4.65 -13.16 -6.05
CA THR A 103 5.31 -11.99 -6.63
C THR A 103 6.46 -11.47 -5.78
N CYS A 104 7.24 -10.56 -6.34
CA CYS A 104 8.28 -9.81 -5.61
C CYS A 104 7.69 -8.63 -4.79
N GLY A 105 6.58 -8.86 -4.08
CA GLY A 105 5.85 -7.86 -3.28
C GLY A 105 4.81 -7.08 -4.07
N ALA A 106 4.00 -6.24 -3.39
CA ALA A 106 2.85 -5.54 -3.97
C ALA A 106 3.20 -4.64 -5.16
N ALA A 107 4.35 -3.99 -5.17
CA ALA A 107 4.75 -3.14 -6.31
C ALA A 107 4.86 -3.94 -7.61
N SER A 108 5.45 -5.14 -7.57
CA SER A 108 5.47 -6.04 -8.73
C SER A 108 4.08 -6.59 -9.05
N SER A 109 3.27 -6.90 -8.02
CA SER A 109 1.88 -7.33 -8.22
C SER A 109 1.09 -6.30 -9.01
N LEU A 110 1.13 -5.05 -8.60
CA LEU A 110 0.43 -3.94 -9.27
C LEU A 110 0.93 -3.71 -10.70
N SER A 111 2.25 -3.72 -10.90
CA SER A 111 2.85 -3.59 -12.24
C SER A 111 2.40 -4.72 -13.18
N ILE A 112 2.37 -5.96 -12.67
CA ILE A 112 1.90 -7.14 -13.41
C ILE A 112 0.40 -7.01 -13.73
N VAL A 113 -0.43 -6.65 -12.74
CA VAL A 113 -1.88 -6.53 -12.92
C VAL A 113 -2.22 -5.42 -13.91
N MET A 114 -1.56 -4.26 -13.83
CA MET A 114 -1.76 -3.20 -14.82
C MET A 114 -1.39 -3.66 -16.23
N SER A 115 -0.26 -4.33 -16.40
CA SER A 115 0.16 -4.85 -17.70
C SER A 115 -0.71 -6.00 -18.23
N ALA A 116 -1.41 -6.73 -17.33
CA ALA A 116 -2.30 -7.84 -17.72
C ALA A 116 -3.70 -7.37 -18.13
N LEU A 117 -4.20 -6.29 -17.51
CA LEU A 117 -5.62 -5.90 -17.59
C LEU A 117 -5.87 -4.59 -18.33
N VAL A 118 -4.83 -3.81 -18.60
CA VAL A 118 -4.96 -2.46 -19.17
C VAL A 118 -4.18 -2.36 -20.46
N SER A 119 -4.87 -1.99 -21.54
CA SER A 119 -4.28 -1.75 -22.84
C SER A 119 -3.79 -0.30 -22.98
N GLU A 120 -2.90 -0.06 -23.94
CA GLU A 120 -2.44 1.30 -24.26
C GLU A 120 -3.62 2.22 -24.64
N GLY A 121 -3.67 3.41 -24.02
CA GLY A 121 -4.72 4.39 -24.21
C GLY A 121 -5.97 4.18 -23.35
N GLU A 122 -6.08 3.10 -22.59
CA GLU A 122 -7.17 2.93 -21.63
C GLU A 122 -6.99 3.79 -20.39
N LYS A 123 -8.05 3.90 -19.59
CA LYS A 123 -8.08 4.72 -18.38
C LYS A 123 -8.11 3.84 -17.12
N VAL A 124 -7.42 4.29 -16.09
CA VAL A 124 -7.44 3.68 -14.75
C VAL A 124 -7.85 4.74 -13.74
N ALA A 125 -8.87 4.46 -12.93
CA ALA A 125 -9.23 5.34 -11.82
C ALA A 125 -8.46 4.97 -10.55
N VAL A 126 -8.13 5.99 -9.73
CA VAL A 126 -7.53 5.81 -8.40
C VAL A 126 -8.21 6.73 -7.41
N LEU A 127 -8.44 6.22 -6.19
CA LEU A 127 -9.02 7.03 -5.10
C LEU A 127 -7.92 7.80 -4.39
N ALA A 128 -8.03 9.13 -4.37
CA ALA A 128 -7.12 9.97 -3.61
C ALA A 128 -7.57 10.04 -2.12
N PRO A 129 -6.62 10.13 -1.18
CA PRO A 129 -5.18 10.12 -1.40
C PRO A 129 -4.66 8.73 -1.77
N PHE A 130 -3.66 8.64 -2.64
CA PHE A 130 -3.14 7.37 -3.16
C PHE A 130 -1.62 7.29 -3.13
N PHE A 131 -1.07 6.07 -3.13
CA PHE A 131 0.37 5.84 -3.21
C PHE A 131 0.90 6.29 -4.59
N PRO A 132 1.87 7.23 -4.67
CA PRO A 132 2.28 7.88 -5.93
C PRO A 132 2.71 6.93 -7.04
N GLU A 133 3.25 5.75 -6.70
CA GLU A 133 3.72 4.78 -7.68
C GLU A 133 2.57 4.16 -8.50
N TYR A 134 1.29 4.27 -8.07
CA TYR A 134 0.17 3.82 -8.91
C TYR A 134 0.13 4.57 -10.25
N ARG A 135 0.46 5.87 -10.25
CA ARG A 135 0.61 6.64 -11.49
C ARG A 135 1.68 6.04 -12.37
N VAL A 136 2.84 5.71 -11.79
CA VAL A 136 3.96 5.11 -12.53
C VAL A 136 3.56 3.78 -13.15
N PHE A 137 2.86 2.92 -12.41
CA PHE A 137 2.44 1.60 -12.90
C PHE A 137 1.38 1.72 -14.01
N ALA A 138 0.36 2.57 -13.84
CA ALA A 138 -0.67 2.81 -14.85
C ALA A 138 -0.08 3.43 -16.12
N GLU A 139 0.70 4.49 -16.01
CA GLU A 139 1.33 5.14 -17.15
C GLU A 139 2.36 4.23 -17.85
N ASN A 140 3.04 3.32 -17.12
CA ASN A 140 3.96 2.36 -17.74
C ASN A 140 3.21 1.29 -18.55
N ALA A 141 1.98 0.95 -18.15
CA ALA A 141 1.07 0.11 -18.95
C ALA A 141 0.44 0.87 -20.14
N GLY A 142 0.72 2.16 -20.29
CA GLY A 142 0.17 3.01 -21.35
C GLY A 142 -1.18 3.63 -21.00
N ALA A 143 -1.64 3.54 -19.74
CA ALA A 143 -2.93 4.06 -19.31
C ALA A 143 -2.89 5.55 -18.92
N GLU A 144 -4.04 6.20 -19.04
CA GLU A 144 -4.34 7.50 -18.44
C GLU A 144 -4.87 7.29 -17.01
N LEU A 145 -4.33 8.02 -16.02
CA LEU A 145 -4.79 7.94 -14.63
C LEU A 145 -5.83 9.02 -14.34
N ILE A 146 -7.04 8.60 -13.95
CA ILE A 146 -8.11 9.47 -13.45
C ILE A 146 -8.09 9.46 -11.92
N VAL A 147 -7.99 10.64 -11.31
CA VAL A 147 -7.96 10.79 -9.85
C VAL A 147 -9.36 11.12 -9.33
N VAL A 148 -9.88 10.29 -8.44
CA VAL A 148 -11.15 10.52 -7.74
C VAL A 148 -10.83 11.18 -6.39
N PRO A 149 -11.26 12.43 -6.13
CA PRO A 149 -10.98 13.14 -4.89
C PRO A 149 -11.74 12.53 -3.69
N PRO A 150 -11.29 12.75 -2.45
CA PRO A 150 -12.05 12.43 -1.26
C PRO A 150 -13.26 13.37 -1.11
N ALA A 151 -14.30 12.90 -0.41
CA ALA A 151 -15.50 13.69 -0.11
C ALA A 151 -15.29 14.68 1.04
N GLY A 152 -14.40 14.34 1.96
CA GLY A 152 -14.13 15.13 3.16
C GLY A 152 -12.89 14.66 3.91
N ASP A 153 -12.76 15.13 5.15
CA ASP A 153 -11.59 14.85 5.99
C ASP A 153 -11.53 13.39 6.49
N ASP A 154 -12.57 12.58 6.29
CA ASP A 154 -12.59 11.12 6.54
C ASP A 154 -11.91 10.30 5.43
N MET A 155 -11.49 10.97 4.37
CA MET A 155 -10.81 10.39 3.20
C MET A 155 -11.61 9.29 2.48
N GLN A 156 -12.95 9.24 2.66
CA GLN A 156 -13.81 8.41 1.82
C GLN A 156 -13.94 9.05 0.43
N PRO A 157 -14.05 8.26 -0.66
CA PRO A 157 -14.13 8.82 -2.01
C PRO A 157 -15.41 9.62 -2.24
N PHE A 158 -15.31 10.70 -3.01
CA PHE A 158 -16.47 11.46 -3.45
C PHE A 158 -17.24 10.67 -4.55
N MET A 159 -18.36 10.09 -4.20
CA MET A 159 -19.07 9.13 -5.06
C MET A 159 -19.50 9.69 -6.40
N ALA A 160 -19.93 10.95 -6.48
CA ALA A 160 -20.29 11.56 -7.77
C ALA A 160 -19.05 11.71 -8.70
N ALA A 161 -17.89 12.00 -8.14
CA ALA A 161 -16.63 12.02 -8.92
C ALA A 161 -16.19 10.61 -9.32
N PHE A 162 -16.45 9.61 -8.49
CA PHE A 162 -16.19 8.21 -8.81
C PHE A 162 -17.05 7.74 -9.97
N GLU A 163 -18.35 7.99 -9.91
CA GLU A 163 -19.32 7.68 -10.99
C GLU A 163 -18.89 8.34 -12.30
N ASN A 164 -18.61 9.64 -12.29
CA ASN A 164 -18.10 10.38 -13.46
C ASN A 164 -16.78 9.77 -14.01
N ALA A 165 -15.86 9.33 -13.14
CA ALA A 165 -14.63 8.66 -13.57
C ALA A 165 -14.93 7.33 -14.28
N VAL A 166 -15.89 6.54 -13.77
CA VAL A 166 -16.30 5.26 -14.35
C VAL A 166 -17.02 5.45 -15.68
N GLU A 167 -17.88 6.45 -15.81
CA GLU A 167 -18.56 6.83 -17.06
C GLU A 167 -17.58 7.20 -18.18
N GLN A 168 -16.38 7.66 -17.85
CA GLN A 168 -15.33 7.93 -18.85
C GLN A 168 -14.72 6.66 -19.46
N GLY A 169 -15.16 5.48 -19.08
CA GLY A 169 -14.76 4.20 -19.64
C GLY A 169 -13.44 3.66 -19.09
N VAL A 170 -13.30 3.59 -17.75
CA VAL A 170 -12.14 3.00 -17.12
C VAL A 170 -12.07 1.48 -17.33
N ALA A 171 -10.85 0.94 -17.52
CA ALA A 171 -10.60 -0.49 -17.56
C ALA A 171 -10.42 -1.08 -16.15
N ALA A 172 -9.86 -0.29 -15.24
CA ALA A 172 -9.61 -0.71 -13.86
C ALA A 172 -9.74 0.46 -12.87
N VAL A 173 -9.99 0.10 -11.62
CA VAL A 173 -9.97 1.00 -10.46
C VAL A 173 -8.99 0.45 -9.45
N ILE A 174 -8.06 1.27 -8.95
CA ILE A 174 -7.13 0.89 -7.87
C ILE A 174 -7.65 1.44 -6.55
N ILE A 175 -7.78 0.57 -5.54
CA ILE A 175 -8.07 0.94 -4.16
C ILE A 175 -6.95 0.45 -3.24
N ASN A 176 -6.72 1.17 -2.13
CA ASN A 176 -5.77 0.79 -1.09
C ASN A 176 -6.44 1.00 0.29
N SER A 177 -6.70 -0.10 0.99
CA SER A 177 -7.40 -0.08 2.27
C SER A 177 -6.89 -1.20 3.19
N PRO A 178 -6.31 -0.87 4.36
CA PRO A 178 -6.03 0.46 4.92
C PRO A 178 -5.11 1.29 4.05
N ASN A 179 -5.32 2.62 4.04
CA ASN A 179 -4.76 3.52 3.05
C ASN A 179 -3.36 4.06 3.43
N ASN A 180 -2.49 4.16 2.44
CA ASN A 180 -1.31 5.00 2.46
C ASN A 180 -1.58 6.21 1.54
N PRO A 181 -1.72 7.45 2.05
CA PRO A 181 -1.09 7.98 3.28
C PRO A 181 -2.02 8.23 4.47
N SER A 182 -3.34 8.02 4.37
CA SER A 182 -4.29 8.54 5.37
C SER A 182 -4.53 7.61 6.58
N GLY A 183 -4.22 6.31 6.45
CA GLY A 183 -4.59 5.31 7.45
C GLY A 183 -6.09 4.98 7.48
N ALA A 184 -6.90 5.61 6.61
CA ALA A 184 -8.33 5.35 6.52
C ALA A 184 -8.65 3.97 5.95
N ILE A 185 -9.77 3.40 6.37
CA ILE A 185 -10.30 2.15 5.85
C ILE A 185 -11.57 2.46 5.06
N LEU A 186 -11.68 1.92 3.85
CA LEU A 186 -12.91 2.00 3.07
C LEU A 186 -14.01 1.19 3.76
N SER A 187 -15.13 1.84 4.05
CA SER A 187 -16.26 1.18 4.68
C SER A 187 -16.90 0.15 3.74
N GLU A 188 -17.51 -0.89 4.29
CA GLU A 188 -18.27 -1.84 3.48
C GLU A 188 -19.40 -1.15 2.69
N GLN A 189 -20.03 -0.14 3.29
CA GLN A 189 -21.05 0.68 2.63
C GLN A 189 -20.48 1.42 1.41
N THR A 190 -19.32 2.06 1.55
CA THR A 190 -18.62 2.73 0.44
C THR A 190 -18.32 1.75 -0.69
N LEU A 191 -17.74 0.59 -0.35
CA LEU A 191 -17.42 -0.45 -1.34
C LEU A 191 -18.66 -1.01 -2.04
N ARG A 192 -19.79 -1.16 -1.34
CA ARG A 192 -21.07 -1.60 -1.96
C ARG A 192 -21.62 -0.57 -2.93
N VAL A 193 -21.52 0.73 -2.62
CA VAL A 193 -21.92 1.80 -3.55
C VAL A 193 -21.03 1.78 -4.80
N MET A 194 -19.71 1.69 -4.61
CA MET A 194 -18.76 1.58 -5.73
C MET A 194 -19.07 0.35 -6.60
N ALA A 195 -19.29 -0.81 -5.98
CA ALA A 195 -19.63 -2.05 -6.68
C ALA A 195 -20.90 -1.92 -7.53
N LYS A 196 -21.90 -1.20 -7.03
CA LYS A 196 -23.14 -0.93 -7.79
C LYS A 196 -22.86 -0.07 -9.03
N ILE A 197 -22.10 1.00 -8.89
CA ILE A 197 -21.70 1.88 -10.01
C ILE A 197 -20.91 1.06 -11.05
N LEU A 198 -19.93 0.27 -10.63
CA LEU A 198 -19.13 -0.55 -11.52
C LEU A 198 -19.96 -1.58 -12.28
N LYS A 199 -20.92 -2.26 -11.64
CA LYS A 199 -21.81 -3.23 -12.28
C LYS A 199 -22.69 -2.60 -13.36
N VAL A 200 -23.27 -1.43 -13.08
CA VAL A 200 -24.06 -0.68 -14.08
C VAL A 200 -23.18 -0.33 -15.28
N ALA A 201 -21.99 0.19 -15.02
CA ALA A 201 -21.07 0.56 -16.10
C ALA A 201 -20.58 -0.64 -16.92
N GLU A 202 -20.36 -1.82 -16.31
CA GLU A 202 -20.04 -3.06 -17.03
C GLU A 202 -21.16 -3.47 -18.00
N GLU A 203 -22.41 -3.39 -17.54
CA GLU A 203 -23.60 -3.69 -18.37
C GLU A 203 -23.72 -2.72 -19.55
N GLU A 204 -23.55 -1.42 -19.29
CA GLU A 204 -23.64 -0.37 -20.32
C GLU A 204 -22.50 -0.41 -21.33
N GLN A 205 -21.27 -0.68 -20.86
CA GLN A 205 -20.07 -0.73 -21.71
C GLN A 205 -19.86 -2.10 -22.38
N GLY A 206 -20.58 -3.13 -21.93
CA GLY A 206 -20.47 -4.50 -22.46
C GLY A 206 -19.12 -5.16 -22.21
N ARG A 207 -18.35 -4.67 -21.21
CA ARG A 207 -17.02 -5.18 -20.85
C ARG A 207 -16.79 -5.21 -19.34
N SER A 208 -15.85 -6.04 -18.89
CA SER A 208 -15.44 -6.09 -17.49
C SER A 208 -14.68 -4.83 -17.09
N ILE A 209 -14.93 -4.34 -15.88
CA ILE A 209 -14.13 -3.32 -15.20
C ILE A 209 -13.50 -3.96 -13.97
N TYR A 210 -12.19 -3.93 -13.85
CA TYR A 210 -11.51 -4.62 -12.76
C TYR A 210 -11.29 -3.71 -11.56
N LEU A 211 -11.56 -4.22 -10.35
CA LEU A 211 -11.18 -3.56 -9.10
C LEU A 211 -9.88 -4.19 -8.58
N VAL A 212 -8.83 -3.40 -8.48
CA VAL A 212 -7.51 -3.84 -8.00
C VAL A 212 -7.36 -3.40 -6.55
N SER A 213 -7.47 -4.36 -5.63
CA SER A 213 -7.36 -4.13 -4.18
C SER A 213 -5.91 -4.31 -3.75
N ASP A 214 -5.22 -3.20 -3.45
CA ASP A 214 -3.87 -3.21 -2.87
C ASP A 214 -3.97 -3.27 -1.34
N GLU A 215 -3.59 -4.42 -0.76
CA GLU A 215 -3.85 -4.76 0.64
C GLU A 215 -2.59 -4.99 1.51
N PRO A 216 -1.50 -4.24 1.40
CA PRO A 216 -0.28 -4.51 2.18
C PRO A 216 -0.43 -4.22 3.66
N TYR A 217 -1.48 -3.51 4.09
CA TYR A 217 -1.72 -3.07 5.47
C TYR A 217 -2.90 -3.76 6.15
N ARG A 218 -3.55 -4.73 5.53
CA ARG A 218 -4.83 -5.29 6.00
C ARG A 218 -4.77 -5.95 7.39
N GLU A 219 -3.61 -6.37 7.87
CA GLU A 219 -3.40 -6.88 9.21
C GLU A 219 -3.02 -5.79 10.23
N LEU A 220 -2.72 -4.60 9.75
CA LEU A 220 -2.38 -3.44 10.58
C LEU A 220 -3.64 -2.60 10.79
N VAL A 221 -4.52 -3.06 11.66
CA VAL A 221 -5.79 -2.40 12.01
C VAL A 221 -5.91 -2.25 13.51
N TYR A 222 -6.61 -1.22 13.97
CA TYR A 222 -6.67 -0.83 15.36
C TYR A 222 -8.10 -0.90 15.89
N GLY A 223 -8.25 -1.35 17.14
CA GLY A 223 -9.56 -1.56 17.75
C GLY A 223 -10.35 -2.70 17.10
N ASP A 224 -11.68 -2.54 17.04
CA ASP A 224 -12.60 -3.56 16.50
C ASP A 224 -12.91 -3.37 15.01
N VAL A 225 -12.08 -2.60 14.30
CA VAL A 225 -12.28 -2.34 12.87
C VAL A 225 -11.88 -3.55 12.05
N THR A 226 -12.70 -3.90 11.08
CA THR A 226 -12.44 -5.00 10.14
C THR A 226 -12.24 -4.46 8.71
N VAL A 227 -11.27 -5.02 7.99
CA VAL A 227 -11.07 -4.72 6.57
C VAL A 227 -11.99 -5.63 5.76
N PRO A 228 -12.93 -5.07 4.97
CA PRO A 228 -13.82 -5.89 4.14
C PRO A 228 -13.05 -6.74 3.13
N PHE A 229 -13.52 -7.96 2.89
CA PHE A 229 -12.99 -8.79 1.80
C PHE A 229 -13.65 -8.37 0.49
N VAL A 230 -12.97 -7.54 -0.27
CA VAL A 230 -13.52 -6.84 -1.45
C VAL A 230 -14.09 -7.78 -2.52
N PRO A 231 -13.48 -8.98 -2.80
CA PRO A 231 -14.06 -9.90 -3.77
C PRO A 231 -15.48 -10.39 -3.44
N ASN A 232 -15.90 -10.37 -2.16
CA ASN A 232 -17.28 -10.69 -1.77
C ASN A 232 -18.27 -9.56 -2.07
N ILE A 233 -17.78 -8.36 -2.36
CA ILE A 233 -18.60 -7.17 -2.63
C ILE A 233 -18.68 -6.91 -4.14
N TYR A 234 -17.55 -7.02 -4.83
CA TYR A 234 -17.47 -6.86 -6.28
C TYR A 234 -16.70 -8.03 -6.91
N HIS A 235 -17.34 -8.75 -7.79
CA HIS A 235 -16.83 -10.02 -8.33
C HIS A 235 -15.54 -9.88 -9.16
N ASN A 236 -15.40 -8.81 -9.99
CA ASN A 236 -14.21 -8.58 -10.81
C ASN A 236 -13.09 -7.89 -10.01
N THR A 237 -12.77 -8.43 -8.82
CA THR A 237 -11.72 -7.91 -7.94
C THR A 237 -10.48 -8.81 -7.96
N LEU A 238 -9.31 -8.22 -8.25
CA LEU A 238 -8.01 -8.84 -8.03
C LEU A 238 -7.40 -8.27 -6.75
N VAL A 239 -6.78 -9.12 -5.93
CA VAL A 239 -6.08 -8.70 -4.71
C VAL A 239 -4.57 -8.72 -4.94
N CYS A 240 -3.91 -7.59 -4.67
CA CYS A 240 -2.46 -7.45 -4.63
C CYS A 240 -2.01 -7.35 -3.17
N TYR A 241 -1.16 -8.24 -2.72
CA TYR A 241 -0.72 -8.32 -1.33
C TYR A 241 0.79 -8.39 -1.19
N SER A 242 1.31 -7.93 -0.04
CA SER A 242 2.72 -8.01 0.32
C SER A 242 2.92 -8.32 1.80
N TYR A 243 3.85 -9.21 2.09
CA TYR A 243 4.30 -9.50 3.46
C TYR A 243 5.29 -8.46 4.02
N SER A 244 5.54 -7.38 3.27
CA SER A 244 6.43 -6.29 3.68
C SER A 244 6.04 -5.65 5.01
N LYS A 245 4.73 -5.63 5.34
CA LYS A 245 4.20 -4.95 6.52
C LYS A 245 3.75 -5.95 7.58
N SER A 246 3.00 -6.97 7.20
CA SER A 246 2.47 -7.99 8.12
C SER A 246 3.54 -8.88 8.74
N LEU A 247 4.64 -9.15 8.04
CA LEU A 247 5.78 -9.92 8.58
C LEU A 247 7.03 -9.07 8.80
N SER A 248 6.96 -7.74 8.63
CA SER A 248 8.13 -6.85 8.70
C SER A 248 9.28 -7.28 7.78
N LEU A 249 8.96 -7.72 6.55
CA LEU A 249 9.91 -8.24 5.57
C LEU A 249 9.97 -7.38 4.29
N PRO A 250 10.11 -6.04 4.36
CA PRO A 250 10.09 -5.21 3.15
C PRO A 250 11.28 -5.47 2.23
N GLY A 251 12.42 -5.90 2.76
CA GLY A 251 13.64 -6.23 2.00
C GLY A 251 13.57 -7.57 1.28
N GLU A 252 12.74 -8.51 1.75
CA GLU A 252 12.68 -9.88 1.22
C GLU A 252 11.85 -10.01 -0.05
N ARG A 253 11.07 -8.98 -0.39
CA ARG A 253 10.32 -8.88 -1.65
C ARG A 253 9.42 -10.08 -1.92
N ILE A 254 8.49 -10.38 -1.02
CA ILE A 254 7.52 -11.47 -1.17
C ILE A 254 6.08 -10.96 -1.02
N GLY A 255 5.21 -11.39 -1.93
CA GLY A 255 3.79 -11.06 -2.00
C GLY A 255 3.06 -11.96 -2.96
N TYR A 256 1.84 -11.61 -3.31
CA TYR A 256 1.06 -12.37 -4.30
C TYR A 256 -0.01 -11.51 -4.98
N ILE A 257 -0.47 -12.00 -6.12
CA ILE A 257 -1.72 -11.63 -6.77
C ILE A 257 -2.69 -12.78 -6.54
N MET A 258 -3.92 -12.47 -6.13
CA MET A 258 -5.03 -13.41 -6.11
C MET A 258 -6.04 -13.02 -7.18
N VAL A 259 -6.37 -13.98 -8.05
CA VAL A 259 -7.47 -13.92 -9.01
C VAL A 259 -8.56 -14.88 -8.52
N PRO A 260 -9.55 -14.38 -7.73
CA PRO A 260 -10.59 -15.25 -7.17
C PRO A 260 -11.44 -15.93 -8.25
N PRO A 261 -12.03 -17.10 -7.96
CA PRO A 261 -12.87 -17.83 -8.94
C PRO A 261 -14.15 -17.07 -9.33
N CYS A 262 -14.57 -16.05 -8.55
CA CYS A 262 -15.72 -15.19 -8.89
C CYS A 262 -15.41 -14.16 -10.00
N VAL A 263 -14.15 -13.93 -10.33
CA VAL A 263 -13.74 -13.05 -11.45
C VAL A 263 -14.26 -13.66 -12.76
N LYS A 264 -14.88 -12.85 -13.59
CA LYS A 264 -15.32 -13.29 -14.92
C LYS A 264 -14.11 -13.76 -15.73
N ASP A 265 -14.21 -14.92 -16.33
CA ASP A 265 -13.14 -15.55 -17.10
C ASP A 265 -11.81 -15.68 -16.30
N SER A 266 -11.92 -16.03 -15.00
CA SER A 266 -10.80 -16.05 -14.04
C SER A 266 -9.59 -16.84 -14.51
N GLY A 267 -9.79 -17.92 -15.28
CA GLY A 267 -8.70 -18.70 -15.87
C GLY A 267 -7.88 -17.92 -16.89
N ASP A 268 -8.55 -17.16 -17.77
CA ASP A 268 -7.88 -16.32 -18.78
C ASP A 268 -7.22 -15.10 -18.12
N VAL A 269 -7.87 -14.49 -17.13
CA VAL A 269 -7.29 -13.40 -16.32
C VAL A 269 -6.02 -13.88 -15.60
N PHE A 270 -6.04 -15.07 -15.01
CA PHE A 270 -4.86 -15.65 -14.36
C PHE A 270 -3.75 -15.94 -15.38
N ALA A 271 -4.09 -16.47 -16.56
CA ALA A 271 -3.14 -16.68 -17.64
C ALA A 271 -2.51 -15.37 -18.12
N ALA A 272 -3.31 -14.29 -18.23
CA ALA A 272 -2.81 -12.95 -18.56
C ALA A 272 -1.85 -12.42 -17.49
N VAL A 273 -2.15 -12.61 -16.20
CA VAL A 273 -1.25 -12.28 -15.08
C VAL A 273 0.08 -13.02 -15.19
N CYS A 274 0.05 -14.33 -15.48
CA CYS A 274 1.26 -15.13 -15.73
C CYS A 274 2.05 -14.60 -16.94
N GLY A 275 1.36 -14.24 -18.02
CA GLY A 275 1.94 -13.66 -19.23
C GLY A 275 2.64 -12.33 -18.98
N ALA A 276 1.97 -11.43 -18.24
CA ALA A 276 2.51 -10.13 -17.85
C ALA A 276 3.73 -10.27 -16.92
N GLY A 277 3.67 -11.17 -15.92
CA GLY A 277 4.80 -11.46 -15.05
C GLY A 277 6.03 -11.93 -15.82
N ARG A 278 5.82 -12.78 -16.85
CA ARG A 278 6.89 -13.22 -17.76
C ARG A 278 7.41 -12.08 -18.62
N ALA A 279 6.53 -11.28 -19.21
CA ALA A 279 6.91 -10.16 -20.08
C ALA A 279 7.71 -9.08 -19.34
N LEU A 280 7.38 -8.82 -18.08
CA LEU A 280 8.08 -7.88 -17.22
C LEU A 280 9.38 -8.44 -16.61
N GLY A 281 9.71 -9.72 -16.84
CA GLY A 281 10.94 -10.34 -16.40
C GLY A 281 10.96 -10.81 -14.93
N TYR A 282 9.80 -10.89 -14.27
CA TYR A 282 9.72 -11.34 -12.87
C TYR A 282 9.89 -12.86 -12.69
N VAL A 283 9.87 -13.65 -13.74
CA VAL A 283 10.08 -15.10 -13.81
C VAL A 283 9.44 -15.90 -12.65
N CYS A 284 9.89 -15.69 -11.41
CA CYS A 284 9.30 -16.21 -10.16
C CYS A 284 9.72 -15.34 -8.98
N ALA A 285 8.98 -15.43 -7.88
CA ALA A 285 9.36 -14.80 -6.61
C ALA A 285 10.58 -15.48 -5.97
N PRO A 286 11.29 -14.86 -5.00
CA PRO A 286 12.46 -15.46 -4.33
C PRO A 286 12.13 -16.82 -3.71
N SER A 287 12.84 -17.88 -4.15
CA SER A 287 12.52 -19.28 -3.81
C SER A 287 12.52 -19.54 -2.30
N LEU A 288 13.58 -19.16 -1.59
CA LEU A 288 13.70 -19.35 -0.15
C LEU A 288 12.53 -18.70 0.61
N MET A 289 12.09 -17.51 0.17
CA MET A 289 10.96 -16.82 0.79
C MET A 289 9.63 -17.53 0.52
N GLN A 290 9.47 -18.19 -0.60
CA GLN A 290 8.29 -19.01 -0.87
C GLN A 290 8.23 -20.21 0.06
N HIS A 291 9.35 -20.90 0.30
CA HIS A 291 9.42 -22.02 1.24
C HIS A 291 9.13 -21.57 2.69
N MET A 292 9.68 -20.44 3.11
CA MET A 292 9.37 -19.81 4.41
C MET A 292 7.88 -19.48 4.51
N LEU A 293 7.31 -18.87 3.48
CA LEU A 293 5.92 -18.46 3.45
C LEU A 293 4.95 -19.64 3.60
N ALA A 294 5.26 -20.79 3.02
CA ALA A 294 4.47 -22.00 3.18
C ALA A 294 4.23 -22.41 4.65
N LYS A 295 5.12 -21.99 5.57
CA LYS A 295 5.06 -22.28 7.01
C LYS A 295 4.68 -21.07 7.87
N CYS A 296 4.68 -19.84 7.32
CA CYS A 296 4.53 -18.60 8.08
C CYS A 296 3.35 -17.73 7.62
N VAL A 297 2.52 -18.19 6.69
CA VAL A 297 1.42 -17.41 6.11
C VAL A 297 0.40 -16.92 7.14
N ASP A 298 0.22 -17.64 8.23
CA ASP A 298 -0.73 -17.36 9.30
C ASP A 298 -0.15 -16.53 10.46
N VAL A 299 1.15 -16.21 10.42
CA VAL A 299 1.79 -15.39 11.44
C VAL A 299 1.30 -13.96 11.38
N ARG A 300 1.03 -13.37 12.53
CA ARG A 300 0.56 -11.98 12.66
C ARG A 300 1.65 -11.09 13.24
N PRO A 301 1.72 -9.82 12.83
CA PRO A 301 2.64 -8.87 13.43
C PRO A 301 2.18 -8.48 14.84
N ASP A 302 3.13 -8.14 15.69
CA ASP A 302 2.82 -7.39 16.91
C ASP A 302 2.70 -5.90 16.54
N ILE A 303 1.48 -5.37 16.58
CA ILE A 303 1.18 -3.97 16.25
C ILE A 303 1.04 -3.08 17.48
N THR A 304 1.34 -3.58 18.68
CA THR A 304 1.14 -2.86 19.95
C THR A 304 1.88 -1.54 19.98
N SER A 305 3.14 -1.51 19.51
CA SER A 305 3.93 -0.29 19.44
C SER A 305 3.37 0.72 18.43
N TYR A 306 2.82 0.25 17.28
CA TYR A 306 2.17 1.12 16.32
C TYR A 306 0.89 1.73 16.88
N ALA A 307 0.07 0.93 17.58
CA ALA A 307 -1.14 1.42 18.24
C ALA A 307 -0.80 2.51 19.27
N LYS A 308 0.20 2.28 20.11
CA LYS A 308 0.67 3.25 21.10
C LYS A 308 1.19 4.53 20.45
N ASN A 309 2.04 4.41 19.42
CA ASN A 309 2.58 5.57 18.69
C ASN A 309 1.46 6.40 18.04
N ARG A 310 0.49 5.71 17.40
CA ARG A 310 -0.70 6.33 16.81
C ARG A 310 -1.46 7.15 17.84
N ASP A 311 -1.83 6.53 18.96
CA ASP A 311 -2.65 7.18 19.99
C ASP A 311 -1.90 8.35 20.61
N THR A 312 -0.62 8.19 20.96
CA THR A 312 0.23 9.24 21.50
C THR A 312 0.32 10.46 20.57
N LEU A 313 0.59 10.23 19.26
CA LEU A 313 0.69 11.31 18.28
C LEU A 313 -0.66 11.96 17.99
N TYR A 314 -1.69 11.15 17.74
CA TYR A 314 -3.02 11.67 17.43
C TYR A 314 -3.56 12.53 18.56
N ASP A 315 -3.51 12.05 19.80
CA ASP A 315 -4.01 12.78 20.97
C ASP A 315 -3.21 14.05 21.23
N ALA A 316 -1.87 13.97 21.16
CA ALA A 316 -1.00 15.11 21.36
C ALA A 316 -1.20 16.19 20.28
N LEU A 317 -1.18 15.81 19.00
CA LEU A 317 -1.34 16.77 17.90
C LEU A 317 -2.74 17.38 17.90
N SER A 318 -3.79 16.59 18.15
CA SER A 318 -5.15 17.10 18.27
C SER A 318 -5.29 18.08 19.45
N SER A 319 -4.66 17.79 20.59
CA SER A 319 -4.65 18.70 21.75
C SER A 319 -3.88 20.01 21.51
N MET A 320 -2.91 20.00 20.59
CA MET A 320 -2.16 21.16 20.13
C MET A 320 -2.90 21.97 19.05
N GLY A 321 -4.09 21.53 18.60
CA GLY A 321 -4.91 22.24 17.61
C GLY A 321 -4.69 21.80 16.15
N PHE A 322 -3.85 20.78 15.88
CA PHE A 322 -3.73 20.25 14.53
C PHE A 322 -4.95 19.40 14.14
N ALA A 323 -5.49 19.63 12.96
CA ALA A 323 -6.53 18.78 12.39
C ALA A 323 -5.87 17.53 11.78
N CYS A 324 -6.17 16.35 12.34
CA CYS A 324 -5.61 15.09 11.94
C CYS A 324 -6.71 14.10 11.53
N VAL A 325 -6.49 13.35 10.44
CA VAL A 325 -7.30 12.17 10.13
C VAL A 325 -6.93 11.06 11.10
N LYS A 326 -7.88 10.59 11.92
CA LYS A 326 -7.61 9.47 12.83
C LYS A 326 -7.43 8.19 12.04
N PRO A 327 -6.26 7.53 12.10
CA PRO A 327 -6.05 6.32 11.31
C PRO A 327 -6.69 5.10 11.98
N ASP A 328 -7.47 4.35 11.20
CA ASP A 328 -8.03 3.06 11.61
C ASP A 328 -7.10 1.90 11.29
N GLY A 329 -6.12 2.13 10.39
CA GLY A 329 -5.14 1.12 10.00
C GLY A 329 -3.85 1.72 9.45
N ALA A 330 -2.99 0.85 8.91
CA ALA A 330 -1.63 1.16 8.47
C ALA A 330 -0.77 1.76 9.61
N PHE A 331 0.19 2.61 9.29
CA PHE A 331 1.00 3.32 10.29
C PHE A 331 1.30 4.77 9.84
N TYR A 332 0.26 5.43 9.31
CA TYR A 332 0.34 6.81 8.84
C TYR A 332 -0.70 7.68 9.52
N LEU A 333 -0.30 8.89 9.86
CA LEU A 333 -1.18 9.97 10.28
C LEU A 333 -1.17 11.04 9.20
N PHE A 334 -2.34 11.55 8.84
CA PHE A 334 -2.50 12.55 7.80
C PHE A 334 -2.96 13.86 8.44
N ILE A 335 -2.11 14.88 8.38
CA ILE A 335 -2.24 16.15 9.11
C ILE A 335 -2.60 17.23 8.12
N LYS A 336 -3.69 17.96 8.36
CA LYS A 336 -4.07 19.12 7.55
C LYS A 336 -3.13 20.29 7.84
N ALA A 337 -2.62 20.92 6.80
CA ALA A 337 -1.76 22.09 6.93
C ALA A 337 -2.52 23.26 7.59
N PRO A 338 -2.02 23.81 8.70
CA PRO A 338 -2.68 24.91 9.38
C PRO A 338 -2.55 26.25 8.65
N GLY A 339 -3.42 27.21 8.98
CA GLY A 339 -3.28 28.61 8.55
C GLY A 339 -3.49 28.85 7.04
N GLY A 340 -3.95 27.84 6.29
CA GLY A 340 -4.12 27.93 4.85
C GLY A 340 -2.83 27.71 4.04
N ASP A 341 -1.76 27.24 4.68
CA ASP A 341 -0.52 26.87 4.00
C ASP A 341 -0.76 25.71 3.03
N SER A 342 0.01 25.65 1.97
CA SER A 342 0.14 24.47 1.14
C SER A 342 0.84 23.34 1.91
N ALA A 343 0.69 22.09 1.43
CA ALA A 343 1.36 20.94 2.01
C ALA A 343 2.89 21.12 2.09
N SER A 344 3.48 21.68 1.03
CA SER A 344 4.91 21.95 0.94
C SER A 344 5.37 23.02 1.92
N GLU A 345 4.64 24.13 2.07
CA GLU A 345 4.97 25.20 3.05
C GLU A 345 4.90 24.67 4.49
N PHE A 346 3.87 23.89 4.81
CA PHE A 346 3.77 23.26 6.12
C PHE A 346 4.96 22.31 6.40
N CYS A 347 5.32 21.46 5.46
CA CYS A 347 6.46 20.55 5.62
C CYS A 347 7.78 21.31 5.75
N GLU A 348 7.99 22.39 5.00
CA GLU A 348 9.20 23.24 5.14
C GLU A 348 9.25 23.95 6.48
N LYS A 349 8.13 24.46 7.01
CA LYS A 349 8.08 25.01 8.38
C LYS A 349 8.38 23.93 9.42
N ALA A 350 7.84 22.73 9.28
CA ALA A 350 8.10 21.60 10.17
C ALA A 350 9.60 21.23 10.21
N LYS A 351 10.29 21.26 9.06
CA LYS A 351 11.75 21.08 9.00
C LYS A 351 12.54 22.08 9.85
N GLY A 352 12.05 23.30 10.03
CA GLY A 352 12.65 24.29 10.91
C GLY A 352 12.67 23.86 12.39
N PHE A 353 11.87 22.85 12.74
CA PHE A 353 11.81 22.23 14.06
C PHE A 353 12.32 20.78 14.03
N GLU A 354 13.08 20.41 13.01
CA GLU A 354 13.64 19.06 12.76
C GLU A 354 12.58 17.95 12.62
N ILE A 355 11.34 18.31 12.27
CA ILE A 355 10.24 17.38 12.01
C ILE A 355 10.15 17.17 10.50
N LEU A 356 10.38 15.92 10.03
CA LEU A 356 10.36 15.59 8.62
C LEU A 356 9.06 14.88 8.27
N LEU A 357 8.22 15.56 7.47
CA LEU A 357 6.92 15.10 6.99
C LEU A 357 6.95 15.02 5.45
N VAL A 358 6.01 14.29 4.86
CA VAL A 358 5.87 14.20 3.40
C VAL A 358 4.66 15.01 2.94
N PRO A 359 4.84 16.01 2.05
CA PRO A 359 3.72 16.80 1.54
C PRO A 359 2.80 15.96 0.66
N SER A 360 1.50 16.27 0.72
CA SER A 360 0.44 15.45 0.11
C SER A 360 0.28 15.62 -1.40
N ASP A 361 0.92 16.60 -2.00
CA ASP A 361 0.72 16.92 -3.42
C ASP A 361 0.87 15.70 -4.33
N SER A 362 1.89 14.85 -4.06
CA SER A 362 2.11 13.62 -4.83
C SER A 362 1.08 12.52 -4.57
N PHE A 363 0.31 12.62 -3.49
CA PHE A 363 -0.75 11.67 -3.14
C PHE A 363 -2.12 12.04 -3.76
N GLY A 364 -2.20 13.12 -4.54
CA GLY A 364 -3.41 13.57 -5.23
C GLY A 364 -4.41 14.33 -4.35
N VAL A 365 -3.99 14.83 -3.20
CA VAL A 365 -4.77 15.71 -2.31
C VAL A 365 -3.87 16.87 -1.87
N GLU A 366 -4.39 18.07 -1.88
CA GLU A 366 -3.65 19.27 -1.46
C GLU A 366 -3.86 19.58 0.03
N GLY A 367 -2.92 20.30 0.64
CA GLY A 367 -3.06 20.86 1.97
C GLY A 367 -2.94 19.87 3.13
N TYR A 368 -2.26 18.73 2.95
CA TYR A 368 -1.98 17.76 4.01
C TYR A 368 -0.51 17.38 4.05
N ALA A 369 -0.08 16.82 5.17
CA ALA A 369 1.22 16.18 5.30
C ALA A 369 1.07 14.76 5.88
N ARG A 370 1.81 13.80 5.33
CA ARG A 370 1.88 12.44 5.86
C ARG A 370 2.98 12.32 6.91
N LEU A 371 2.62 11.78 8.07
CA LEU A 371 3.50 11.37 9.13
C LEU A 371 3.47 9.84 9.24
N ALA A 372 4.61 9.15 9.08
CA ALA A 372 4.74 7.72 9.28
C ALA A 372 5.17 7.42 10.73
N TYR A 373 4.28 6.85 11.56
CA TYR A 373 4.57 6.60 12.97
C TYR A 373 5.19 5.21 13.24
N CYS A 374 5.69 4.54 12.22
CA CYS A 374 6.48 3.32 12.36
C CYS A 374 7.93 3.65 12.74
N VAL A 375 8.09 4.34 13.85
CA VAL A 375 9.35 4.74 14.49
C VAL A 375 9.38 4.28 15.94
N SER A 376 10.52 4.46 16.65
CA SER A 376 10.57 4.09 18.08
C SER A 376 9.64 4.97 18.93
N GLU A 377 9.08 4.42 20.00
CA GLU A 377 8.30 5.19 20.99
C GLU A 377 9.08 6.39 21.51
N LYS A 378 10.40 6.20 21.76
CA LYS A 378 11.31 7.25 22.15
C LYS A 378 11.35 8.42 21.15
N THR A 379 11.35 8.12 19.85
CA THR A 379 11.30 9.15 18.79
C THR A 379 9.98 9.92 18.84
N VAL A 380 8.87 9.22 19.03
CA VAL A 380 7.54 9.85 19.17
C VAL A 380 7.53 10.81 20.36
N GLU A 381 7.88 10.34 21.55
CA GLU A 381 7.88 11.14 22.78
C GLU A 381 8.82 12.36 22.67
N ALA A 382 10.05 12.15 22.14
CA ALA A 382 11.02 13.22 21.96
C ALA A 382 10.60 14.28 20.93
N SER A 383 9.73 13.94 19.98
CA SER A 383 9.23 14.87 18.96
C SER A 383 8.14 15.82 19.47
N LEU A 384 7.41 15.48 20.55
CA LEU A 384 6.26 16.25 21.01
C LEU A 384 6.60 17.72 21.37
N PRO A 385 7.74 18.03 22.03
CA PRO A 385 8.14 19.42 22.24
C PRO A 385 8.38 20.22 20.95
N ALA A 386 8.87 19.55 19.89
CA ALA A 386 9.08 20.18 18.59
C ALA A 386 7.74 20.46 17.91
N PHE A 387 6.77 19.53 17.96
CA PHE A 387 5.40 19.76 17.48
C PHE A 387 4.70 20.87 18.24
N LYS A 388 4.91 21.00 19.56
CA LYS A 388 4.37 22.09 20.34
C LYS A 388 4.89 23.45 19.85
N LYS A 389 6.19 23.58 19.59
CA LYS A 389 6.78 24.82 19.04
C LYS A 389 6.23 25.11 17.63
N LEU A 390 6.01 24.07 16.82
CA LEU A 390 5.41 24.23 15.50
C LEU A 390 3.96 24.73 15.61
N ALA A 391 3.16 24.21 16.56
CA ALA A 391 1.81 24.67 16.85
C ALA A 391 1.80 26.14 17.27
N GLU A 392 2.66 26.51 18.23
CA GLU A 392 2.84 27.90 18.68
C GLU A 392 3.19 28.85 17.52
N ALA A 393 4.02 28.42 16.57
CA ALA A 393 4.37 29.19 15.38
C ALA A 393 3.18 29.43 14.43
N TYR A 394 2.13 28.60 14.52
CA TYR A 394 0.86 28.78 13.82
C TYR A 394 -0.21 29.49 14.65
N GLY A 395 0.04 29.73 15.91
CA GLY A 395 -0.94 30.35 16.86
C GLY A 395 -2.05 29.36 17.25
N LEU A 396 -1.77 28.08 17.23
CA LEU A 396 -2.66 27.00 17.68
C LEU A 396 -2.59 26.81 19.18
#